data_dd24a51036153a816677e3cc5afa3a88
#
_entry.id   dd24a51036153a816677e3cc5afa3a88
#
_cell.length_a   1.000
_cell.length_b   1.000
_cell.length_c   1.000
_cell.angle_alpha   90.00
_cell.angle_beta   90.00
_cell.angle_gamma   90.00
#
_symmetry.space_group_name_H-M   'P 1'
#
loop_
_entity.id
_entity.type
_entity.pdbx_description
1 polymer ?
#
loop_
_entity_poly.entity_id
_entity_poly.type
_entity_poly.pdbx_seq_one_letter_code
_entity_poly.pdbx_strand_id
1 'polypeptide(L)'
;MGYNDNFKSYYLKYMGITTQDLYAGKNIFYCSQREKPLNNWYFQHLVVSNISNINVFSIVPKMYKDFIDYISPFKDMDINEMSGVLKAFFNGRLDNFSVRKMYRMTLDNPPKDFIVGDHVVQLTKEILMNNLRSVNEDERNKVWLRKNNEINQGRQFVILDKDKIVSYCKVSDVDFNGGNLTVYTNENYRNRGYGKLVSISAIKWCYDNRIIPIYWVDEKNATSVALATGLGFKIMSEEIVVGTNSQQ
;
A
#
# COMPACT_ATOMS: atom_id res chain seq x y z
N MET A 1 6.01 13.77 16.13
CA MET A 1 5.33 14.07 14.86
C MET A 1 3.84 13.95 15.10
N GLY A 2 3.11 15.06 14.91
CA GLY A 2 1.64 15.01 14.98
C GLY A 2 1.12 14.31 13.73
N TYR A 3 0.55 13.13 13.89
CA TYR A 3 -0.21 12.51 12.82
C TYR A 3 -1.44 13.39 12.53
N ASN A 4 -1.74 13.60 11.24
CA ASN A 4 -3.06 14.08 10.86
C ASN A 4 -4.11 13.15 11.49
N ASP A 5 -5.12 13.67 12.16
CA ASP A 5 -6.10 12.88 12.92
C ASP A 5 -6.78 11.79 12.07
N ASN A 6 -7.04 12.09 10.81
CA ASN A 6 -7.61 11.13 9.87
C ASN A 6 -6.63 9.97 9.58
N PHE A 7 -5.35 10.28 9.35
CA PHE A 7 -4.33 9.25 9.17
C PHE A 7 -4.15 8.42 10.44
N LYS A 8 -4.11 9.04 11.61
CA LYS A 8 -4.01 8.33 12.89
C LYS A 8 -5.14 7.32 13.05
N SER A 9 -6.39 7.74 12.80
CA SER A 9 -7.56 6.85 12.88
C SER A 9 -7.46 5.68 11.90
N TYR A 10 -7.08 5.94 10.65
CA TYR A 10 -6.82 4.91 9.64
C TYR A 10 -5.72 3.95 10.10
N TYR A 11 -4.59 4.51 10.57
CA TYR A 11 -3.40 3.73 10.86
C TYR A 11 -3.56 2.80 12.07
N LEU A 12 -4.22 3.26 13.13
CA LEU A 12 -4.54 2.42 14.28
C LEU A 12 -5.41 1.23 13.87
N LYS A 13 -6.45 1.46 13.06
CA LYS A 13 -7.30 0.38 12.54
C LYS A 13 -6.51 -0.59 11.65
N TYR A 14 -5.63 -0.07 10.80
CA TYR A 14 -4.75 -0.88 9.95
C TYR A 14 -3.81 -1.75 10.79
N MET A 15 -3.29 -1.24 11.90
CA MET A 15 -2.46 -2.00 12.85
C MET A 15 -3.29 -2.95 13.73
N GLY A 16 -4.61 -2.84 13.75
CA GLY A 16 -5.51 -3.66 14.58
C GLY A 16 -5.48 -3.26 16.05
N ILE A 17 -5.26 -1.99 16.34
CA ILE A 17 -5.12 -1.44 17.69
C ILE A 17 -6.06 -0.24 17.92
N THR A 18 -6.28 0.08 19.18
CA THR A 18 -7.02 1.27 19.60
C THR A 18 -6.10 2.26 20.31
N THR A 19 -6.57 3.50 20.47
CA THR A 19 -5.84 4.49 21.27
C THR A 19 -5.68 4.05 22.72
N GLN A 20 -6.66 3.34 23.27
CA GLN A 20 -6.62 2.81 24.64
C GLN A 20 -5.53 1.76 24.82
N ASP A 21 -5.29 0.91 23.82
CA ASP A 21 -4.22 -0.09 23.85
C ASP A 21 -2.84 0.57 23.99
N LEU A 22 -2.61 1.68 23.29
CA LEU A 22 -1.35 2.43 23.41
C LEU A 22 -1.16 3.02 24.81
N TYR A 23 -2.22 3.57 25.42
CA TYR A 23 -2.16 4.08 26.80
C TYR A 23 -1.96 2.97 27.84
N ALA A 24 -2.42 1.75 27.57
CA ALA A 24 -2.22 0.60 28.45
C ALA A 24 -0.80 0.00 28.36
N GLY A 25 0.08 0.60 27.53
CA GLY A 25 1.45 0.11 27.34
C GLY A 25 1.56 -1.23 26.60
N LYS A 26 0.47 -1.68 26.00
CA LYS A 26 0.51 -2.86 25.14
C LYS A 26 1.15 -2.51 23.80
N ASN A 27 1.99 -3.40 23.31
CA ASN A 27 2.72 -3.16 22.06
C ASN A 27 2.72 -4.35 21.08
N ILE A 28 2.17 -5.51 21.46
CA ILE A 28 2.07 -6.68 20.59
C ILE A 28 0.59 -7.05 20.43
N PHE A 29 0.12 -7.10 19.20
CA PHE A 29 -1.28 -7.30 18.85
C PHE A 29 -1.43 -8.33 17.74
N TYR A 30 -2.43 -9.19 17.82
CA TYR A 30 -2.87 -9.93 16.66
C TYR A 30 -3.84 -9.11 15.82
N CYS A 31 -3.76 -9.27 14.51
CA CYS A 31 -4.61 -8.54 13.57
C CYS A 31 -5.12 -9.48 12.47
N SER A 32 -6.44 -9.69 12.40
CA SER A 32 -7.06 -10.56 11.40
C SER A 32 -6.88 -10.04 9.97
N GLN A 33 -6.62 -8.74 9.77
CA GLN A 33 -6.28 -8.21 8.46
C GLN A 33 -4.99 -8.82 7.88
N ARG A 34 -4.11 -9.34 8.75
CA ARG A 34 -2.87 -10.02 8.32
C ARG A 34 -3.13 -11.39 7.68
N GLU A 35 -4.36 -11.91 7.77
CA GLU A 35 -4.80 -13.14 7.08
C GLU A 35 -5.30 -12.88 5.67
N LYS A 36 -5.51 -11.60 5.29
CA LYS A 36 -5.98 -11.19 3.98
C LYS A 36 -4.82 -10.67 3.13
N PRO A 37 -4.72 -11.09 1.87
CA PRO A 37 -3.67 -10.56 0.99
C PRO A 37 -4.02 -9.14 0.50
N LEU A 38 -3.01 -8.29 0.41
CA LEU A 38 -3.07 -7.04 -0.34
C LEU A 38 -3.03 -7.34 -1.84
N ASN A 39 -3.83 -6.60 -2.63
CA ASN A 39 -3.93 -6.80 -4.09
C ASN A 39 -4.18 -8.26 -4.49
N ASN A 40 -4.79 -9.07 -3.63
CA ASN A 40 -5.09 -10.50 -3.79
C ASN A 40 -3.86 -11.43 -3.90
N TRP A 41 -2.65 -10.97 -3.56
CA TRP A 41 -1.46 -11.80 -3.75
C TRP A 41 -0.33 -11.61 -2.73
N TYR A 42 -0.32 -10.54 -1.93
CA TYR A 42 0.74 -10.27 -0.97
C TYR A 42 0.23 -10.28 0.46
N PHE A 43 0.71 -11.23 1.27
CA PHE A 43 0.36 -11.32 2.69
C PHE A 43 1.36 -10.57 3.54
N GLN A 44 0.86 -9.76 4.47
CA GLN A 44 1.66 -9.09 5.50
C GLN A 44 1.49 -9.86 6.82
N HIS A 45 2.37 -10.81 7.10
CA HIS A 45 2.29 -11.63 8.33
C HIS A 45 2.60 -10.85 9.59
N LEU A 46 3.47 -9.86 9.49
CA LEU A 46 3.83 -8.93 10.56
C LEU A 46 4.05 -7.54 9.99
N VAL A 47 3.56 -6.55 10.69
CA VAL A 47 3.95 -5.14 10.52
C VAL A 47 4.45 -4.62 11.85
N VAL A 48 5.65 -4.06 11.87
CA VAL A 48 6.23 -3.37 13.03
C VAL A 48 6.34 -1.90 12.68
N SER A 49 5.93 -1.03 13.59
CA SER A 49 6.06 0.42 13.43
C SER A 49 6.32 1.09 14.78
N ASN A 50 7.07 2.18 14.78
CA ASN A 50 7.21 3.01 15.96
C ASN A 50 6.05 4.02 16.02
N ILE A 51 5.20 3.89 17.04
CA ILE A 51 4.06 4.76 17.28
C ILE A 51 4.23 5.39 18.67
N SER A 52 4.34 6.71 18.73
CA SER A 52 4.53 7.45 19.99
C SER A 52 5.73 6.94 20.80
N ASN A 53 6.85 6.66 20.15
CA ASN A 53 8.10 6.14 20.72
C ASN A 53 7.99 4.70 21.28
N ILE A 54 6.96 3.96 20.89
CA ILE A 54 6.78 2.55 21.26
C ILE A 54 6.79 1.72 19.98
N ASN A 55 7.56 0.63 19.93
CA ASN A 55 7.48 -0.34 18.85
C ASN A 55 6.19 -1.14 18.99
N VAL A 56 5.32 -1.01 18.01
CA VAL A 56 4.05 -1.71 17.93
C VAL A 56 4.14 -2.82 16.90
N PHE A 57 3.78 -4.03 17.30
CA PHE A 57 3.83 -5.24 16.50
C PHE A 57 2.41 -5.70 16.19
N SER A 58 2.05 -5.72 14.91
CA SER A 58 0.77 -6.22 14.40
C SER A 58 1.03 -7.52 13.64
N ILE A 59 0.68 -8.67 14.25
CA ILE A 59 1.00 -9.99 13.71
C ILE A 59 -0.26 -10.79 13.33
N VAL A 60 -0.10 -11.73 12.40
CA VAL A 60 -1.15 -12.69 12.04
C VAL A 60 -1.56 -13.53 13.25
N PRO A 61 -2.89 -13.76 13.49
CA PRO A 61 -3.40 -14.41 14.70
C PRO A 61 -2.74 -15.76 15.02
N LYS A 62 -2.53 -16.60 14.02
CA LYS A 62 -1.96 -17.96 14.19
C LYS A 62 -0.55 -18.01 14.78
N MET A 63 0.21 -16.90 14.69
CA MET A 63 1.59 -16.82 15.21
C MET A 63 1.72 -15.98 16.48
N TYR A 64 0.62 -15.38 16.95
CA TYR A 64 0.64 -14.40 18.02
C TYR A 64 1.25 -14.93 19.32
N LYS A 65 0.86 -16.14 19.73
CA LYS A 65 1.29 -16.75 21.01
C LYS A 65 2.79 -16.97 21.06
N ASP A 66 3.33 -17.62 20.04
CA ASP A 66 4.76 -17.91 19.94
C ASP A 66 5.59 -16.63 19.78
N PHE A 67 5.01 -15.64 19.08
CA PHE A 67 5.69 -14.37 18.81
C PHE A 67 5.86 -13.53 20.08
N ILE A 68 4.88 -13.48 20.99
CA ILE A 68 4.99 -12.74 22.25
C ILE A 68 6.21 -13.21 23.04
N ASP A 69 6.32 -14.50 23.24
CA ASP A 69 7.41 -15.09 24.05
C ASP A 69 8.77 -14.82 23.39
N TYR A 70 8.82 -14.94 22.06
CA TYR A 70 10.04 -14.72 21.29
C TYR A 70 10.51 -13.26 21.28
N ILE A 71 9.60 -12.30 21.05
CA ILE A 71 9.96 -10.90 20.82
C ILE A 71 10.16 -10.10 22.11
N SER A 72 9.66 -10.60 23.25
CA SER A 72 9.72 -9.90 24.54
C SER A 72 11.09 -9.34 24.91
N PRO A 73 12.23 -10.05 24.72
CA PRO A 73 13.55 -9.50 25.00
C PRO A 73 14.00 -8.39 24.05
N PHE A 74 13.38 -8.29 22.87
CA PHE A 74 13.77 -7.40 21.78
C PHE A 74 12.76 -6.28 21.50
N LYS A 75 11.64 -6.21 22.24
CA LYS A 75 10.53 -5.30 21.95
C LYS A 75 10.91 -3.82 21.95
N ASP A 76 11.94 -3.44 22.72
CA ASP A 76 12.43 -2.07 22.87
C ASP A 76 13.68 -1.79 22.01
N MET A 77 14.10 -2.74 21.18
CA MET A 77 15.22 -2.59 20.24
C MET A 77 14.93 -1.51 19.20
N ASP A 78 15.97 -0.85 18.69
CA ASP A 78 15.81 0.05 17.55
C ASP A 78 15.16 -0.68 16.36
N ILE A 79 14.10 -0.10 15.82
CA ILE A 79 13.36 -0.70 14.72
C ILE A 79 14.26 -0.99 13.50
N ASN A 80 15.29 -0.18 13.28
CA ASN A 80 16.24 -0.36 12.18
C ASN A 80 17.11 -1.63 12.33
N GLU A 81 17.34 -2.09 13.56
CA GLU A 81 18.14 -3.27 13.87
C GLU A 81 17.29 -4.56 13.94
N MET A 82 15.98 -4.44 13.98
CA MET A 82 15.04 -5.53 14.23
C MET A 82 14.97 -6.59 13.11
N SER A 83 15.39 -6.25 11.90
CA SER A 83 15.26 -7.14 10.74
C SER A 83 15.89 -8.53 10.93
N GLY A 84 17.02 -8.61 11.64
CA GLY A 84 17.70 -9.89 11.95
C GLY A 84 16.88 -10.77 12.87
N VAL A 85 16.36 -10.19 13.95
CA VAL A 85 15.50 -10.86 14.94
C VAL A 85 14.23 -11.41 14.27
N LEU A 86 13.58 -10.60 13.43
CA LEU A 86 12.39 -11.02 12.72
C LEU A 86 12.67 -12.14 11.72
N LYS A 87 13.77 -12.06 10.97
CA LYS A 87 14.17 -13.16 10.07
C LYS A 87 14.37 -14.46 10.83
N ALA A 88 15.01 -14.43 12.01
CA ALA A 88 15.23 -15.63 12.83
C ALA A 88 13.90 -16.24 13.31
N PHE A 89 12.92 -15.43 13.71
CA PHE A 89 11.59 -15.92 14.10
C PHE A 89 10.85 -16.60 12.96
N PHE A 90 10.84 -15.98 11.78
CA PHE A 90 10.05 -16.48 10.65
C PHE A 90 10.72 -17.60 9.86
N ASN A 91 12.05 -17.78 10.05
CA ASN A 91 12.77 -18.89 9.42
C ASN A 91 12.20 -20.25 9.89
N GLY A 92 11.87 -21.12 8.94
CA GLY A 92 11.23 -22.42 9.20
C GLY A 92 9.72 -22.34 9.54
N ARG A 93 9.13 -21.11 9.62
CA ARG A 93 7.70 -20.89 9.84
C ARG A 93 6.98 -20.40 8.59
N LEU A 94 7.71 -19.72 7.71
CA LEU A 94 7.22 -19.22 6.42
C LEU A 94 8.21 -19.57 5.32
N ASP A 95 7.69 -20.06 4.21
CA ASP A 95 8.46 -20.25 2.98
C ASP A 95 8.53 -18.94 2.19
N ASN A 96 9.69 -18.69 1.56
CA ASN A 96 9.88 -17.56 0.62
C ASN A 96 9.42 -16.18 1.14
N PHE A 97 9.61 -15.92 2.44
CA PHE A 97 9.26 -14.64 3.02
C PHE A 97 10.32 -13.56 2.77
N SER A 98 9.89 -12.32 2.82
CA SER A 98 10.75 -11.14 2.78
C SER A 98 10.57 -10.30 4.05
N VAL A 99 11.66 -9.64 4.48
CA VAL A 99 11.62 -8.61 5.52
C VAL A 99 12.03 -7.31 4.85
N ARG A 100 11.12 -6.33 4.79
CA ARG A 100 11.33 -5.08 4.06
C ARG A 100 11.04 -3.88 4.95
N LYS A 101 11.80 -2.81 4.77
CA LYS A 101 11.48 -1.50 5.34
C LYS A 101 10.61 -0.73 4.35
N MET A 102 9.48 -0.26 4.83
CA MET A 102 8.46 0.38 4.02
C MET A 102 8.13 1.76 4.59
N TYR A 103 7.85 2.70 3.73
CA TYR A 103 7.26 3.98 4.10
C TYR A 103 5.76 3.95 3.83
N ARG A 104 4.99 4.37 4.83
CA ARG A 104 3.57 4.68 4.65
C ARG A 104 3.42 6.19 4.65
N MET A 105 2.95 6.71 3.53
CA MET A 105 2.91 8.14 3.27
C MET A 105 1.48 8.58 2.99
N THR A 106 1.14 9.82 3.34
CA THR A 106 -0.11 10.48 2.96
C THR A 106 0.10 11.97 2.74
N LEU A 107 -0.94 12.66 2.29
CA LEU A 107 -0.98 14.10 2.12
C LEU A 107 -1.62 14.75 3.36
N ASP A 108 -1.02 15.83 3.88
CA ASP A 108 -1.60 16.59 5.00
C ASP A 108 -2.90 17.30 4.57
N ASN A 109 -2.91 17.79 3.35
CA ASN A 109 -4.04 18.54 2.77
C ASN A 109 -4.22 18.14 1.29
N PRO A 110 -5.43 18.27 0.76
CA PRO A 110 -5.63 18.16 -0.68
C PRO A 110 -4.76 19.19 -1.40
N PRO A 111 -4.13 18.82 -2.52
CA PRO A 111 -3.47 19.79 -3.40
C PRO A 111 -4.45 20.94 -3.72
N LYS A 112 -3.97 22.20 -3.66
CA LYS A 112 -4.83 23.37 -3.93
C LYS A 112 -5.42 23.34 -5.34
N ASP A 113 -4.65 22.80 -6.30
CA ASP A 113 -5.05 22.70 -7.70
C ASP A 113 -4.81 21.27 -8.19
N PHE A 114 -5.91 20.57 -8.48
CA PHE A 114 -5.85 19.31 -9.21
C PHE A 114 -5.80 19.60 -10.72
N ILE A 115 -4.62 19.91 -11.24
CA ILE A 115 -4.44 20.00 -12.68
C ILE A 115 -4.41 18.56 -13.22
N VAL A 116 -5.59 18.06 -13.53
CA VAL A 116 -5.72 16.77 -14.24
C VAL A 116 -5.29 17.01 -15.67
N GLY A 117 -4.30 16.29 -16.14
CA GLY A 117 -3.84 16.41 -17.52
C GLY A 117 -4.91 15.91 -18.50
N ASP A 118 -5.13 16.63 -19.60
CA ASP A 118 -6.13 16.34 -20.65
C ASP A 118 -5.98 14.93 -21.26
N HIS A 119 -4.81 14.32 -21.09
CA HIS A 119 -4.51 12.97 -21.60
C HIS A 119 -4.79 11.84 -20.59
N VAL A 120 -5.24 12.16 -19.38
CA VAL A 120 -5.58 11.15 -18.39
C VAL A 120 -7.06 10.81 -18.50
N VAL A 121 -7.34 9.54 -18.72
CA VAL A 121 -8.71 9.04 -18.78
C VAL A 121 -8.95 7.99 -17.69
N GLN A 122 -10.19 7.90 -17.23
CA GLN A 122 -10.60 6.83 -16.34
C GLN A 122 -10.65 5.52 -17.13
N LEU A 123 -10.09 4.45 -16.59
CA LEU A 123 -10.11 3.14 -17.25
C LEU A 123 -11.53 2.60 -17.29
N THR A 124 -12.00 2.30 -18.51
CA THR A 124 -13.27 1.62 -18.76
C THR A 124 -13.03 0.18 -19.24
N LYS A 125 -14.11 -0.63 -19.26
CA LYS A 125 -14.05 -1.97 -19.86
C LYS A 125 -13.62 -1.90 -21.32
N GLU A 126 -14.14 -0.96 -22.08
CA GLU A 126 -13.81 -0.77 -23.50
C GLU A 126 -12.32 -0.49 -23.70
N ILE A 127 -11.75 0.48 -22.97
CA ILE A 127 -10.32 0.81 -23.03
C ILE A 127 -9.48 -0.42 -22.67
N LEU A 128 -9.86 -1.17 -21.63
CA LEU A 128 -9.15 -2.39 -21.23
C LEU A 128 -9.20 -3.44 -22.35
N MET A 129 -10.37 -3.69 -22.94
CA MET A 129 -10.51 -4.69 -24.00
C MET A 129 -9.74 -4.30 -25.27
N ASN A 130 -9.73 -3.01 -25.63
CA ASN A 130 -8.92 -2.50 -26.74
C ASN A 130 -7.42 -2.69 -26.49
N ASN A 131 -6.95 -2.38 -25.28
CA ASN A 131 -5.56 -2.61 -24.90
C ASN A 131 -5.16 -4.09 -24.95
N LEU A 132 -6.10 -5.00 -24.74
CA LEU A 132 -5.90 -6.47 -24.73
C LEU A 132 -6.30 -7.14 -26.06
N ARG A 133 -6.52 -6.39 -27.14
CA ARG A 133 -7.03 -6.95 -28.41
C ARG A 133 -6.15 -8.06 -29.03
N SER A 134 -4.84 -8.06 -28.73
CA SER A 134 -3.90 -9.09 -29.19
C SER A 134 -3.86 -10.33 -28.28
N VAL A 135 -4.57 -10.30 -27.14
CA VAL A 135 -4.65 -11.40 -26.18
C VAL A 135 -5.87 -12.26 -26.50
N ASN A 136 -5.79 -13.57 -26.31
CA ASN A 136 -6.95 -14.46 -26.54
C ASN A 136 -8.12 -14.12 -25.61
N GLU A 137 -9.31 -14.58 -25.95
CA GLU A 137 -10.54 -14.23 -25.27
C GLU A 137 -10.57 -14.71 -23.82
N ASP A 138 -10.13 -15.92 -23.56
CA ASP A 138 -10.13 -16.51 -22.21
C ASP A 138 -9.25 -15.67 -21.25
N GLU A 139 -8.05 -15.29 -21.68
CA GLU A 139 -7.16 -14.45 -20.89
C GLU A 139 -7.73 -13.03 -20.71
N ARG A 140 -8.38 -12.45 -21.72
CA ARG A 140 -9.10 -11.17 -21.58
C ARG A 140 -10.19 -11.25 -20.53
N ASN A 141 -10.97 -12.33 -20.54
CA ASN A 141 -12.02 -12.55 -19.56
C ASN A 141 -11.45 -12.73 -18.13
N LYS A 142 -10.36 -13.47 -17.96
CA LYS A 142 -9.66 -13.58 -16.65
C LYS A 142 -9.16 -12.21 -16.16
N VAL A 143 -8.58 -11.40 -17.04
CA VAL A 143 -8.13 -10.05 -16.68
C VAL A 143 -9.33 -9.17 -16.27
N TRP A 144 -10.44 -9.25 -16.99
CA TRP A 144 -11.67 -8.54 -16.66
C TRP A 144 -12.20 -8.94 -15.28
N LEU A 145 -12.34 -10.24 -15.01
CA LEU A 145 -12.82 -10.73 -13.72
C LEU A 145 -11.99 -10.24 -12.54
N ARG A 146 -10.68 -10.11 -12.72
CA ARG A 146 -9.78 -9.58 -11.68
C ARG A 146 -9.87 -8.07 -11.48
N LYS A 147 -10.24 -7.31 -12.53
CA LYS A 147 -10.19 -5.84 -12.52
C LYS A 147 -11.55 -5.14 -12.50
N ASN A 148 -12.64 -5.87 -12.75
CA ASN A 148 -13.96 -5.28 -12.95
C ASN A 148 -14.43 -4.43 -11.76
N ASN A 149 -14.14 -4.86 -10.54
CA ASN A 149 -14.54 -4.13 -9.33
C ASN A 149 -13.87 -2.74 -9.26
N GLU A 150 -12.55 -2.67 -9.49
CA GLU A 150 -11.81 -1.40 -9.48
C GLU A 150 -12.26 -0.49 -10.63
N ILE A 151 -12.50 -1.06 -11.81
CA ILE A 151 -12.94 -0.32 -13.00
C ILE A 151 -14.36 0.20 -12.83
N ASN A 152 -15.29 -0.63 -12.35
CA ASN A 152 -16.69 -0.22 -12.13
C ASN A 152 -16.83 0.85 -11.03
N GLN A 153 -15.90 0.89 -10.09
CA GLN A 153 -15.82 1.94 -9.07
C GLN A 153 -15.05 3.18 -9.53
N GLY A 154 -14.55 3.17 -10.77
CA GLY A 154 -13.81 4.31 -11.33
C GLY A 154 -12.47 4.61 -10.67
N ARG A 155 -11.83 3.61 -10.05
CA ARG A 155 -10.62 3.78 -9.23
C ARG A 155 -9.30 3.67 -9.99
N GLN A 156 -9.33 3.58 -11.30
CA GLN A 156 -8.11 3.46 -12.11
C GLN A 156 -8.08 4.51 -13.23
N PHE A 157 -6.94 5.19 -13.33
CA PHE A 157 -6.67 6.27 -14.27
C PHE A 157 -5.49 5.89 -15.15
N VAL A 158 -5.58 6.16 -16.46
CA VAL A 158 -4.60 5.71 -17.45
C VAL A 158 -4.23 6.82 -18.42
N ILE A 159 -3.02 6.72 -18.97
CA ILE A 159 -2.61 7.45 -20.18
C ILE A 159 -2.44 6.43 -21.29
N LEU A 160 -2.95 6.76 -22.46
CA LEU A 160 -2.89 5.94 -23.65
C LEU A 160 -1.90 6.53 -24.67
N ASP A 161 -1.13 5.65 -25.31
CA ASP A 161 -0.51 5.94 -26.61
C ASP A 161 -1.19 5.06 -27.64
N LYS A 162 -1.98 5.70 -28.53
CA LYS A 162 -2.97 5.04 -29.39
C LYS A 162 -3.94 4.24 -28.51
N ASP A 163 -3.95 2.91 -28.64
CA ASP A 163 -4.82 2.01 -27.85
C ASP A 163 -4.08 1.31 -26.69
N LYS A 164 -2.79 1.64 -26.45
CA LYS A 164 -2.00 0.98 -25.40
C LYS A 164 -1.91 1.81 -24.13
N ILE A 165 -2.18 1.19 -23.02
CA ILE A 165 -1.98 1.79 -21.70
C ILE A 165 -0.47 1.89 -21.44
N VAL A 166 0.07 3.11 -21.38
CA VAL A 166 1.49 3.38 -21.16
C VAL A 166 1.80 3.85 -19.74
N SER A 167 0.80 4.36 -19.03
CA SER A 167 0.92 4.69 -17.61
C SER A 167 -0.43 4.52 -16.94
N TYR A 168 -0.43 4.10 -15.66
CA TYR A 168 -1.64 4.07 -14.87
C TYR A 168 -1.37 4.36 -13.39
N CYS A 169 -2.40 4.85 -12.71
CA CYS A 169 -2.53 4.80 -11.26
C CYS A 169 -3.88 4.22 -10.90
N LYS A 170 -3.89 3.29 -9.95
CA LYS A 170 -5.12 2.74 -9.38
C LYS A 170 -5.16 2.95 -7.87
N VAL A 171 -6.35 3.15 -7.31
CA VAL A 171 -6.60 3.09 -5.89
C VAL A 171 -6.98 1.66 -5.54
N SER A 172 -6.04 0.93 -4.98
CA SER A 172 -6.21 -0.46 -4.52
C SER A 172 -6.48 -0.51 -3.02
N ASP A 173 -6.90 -1.67 -2.53
CA ASP A 173 -7.01 -1.97 -1.11
C ASP A 173 -7.60 -0.80 -0.30
N VAL A 174 -8.88 -0.48 -0.59
CA VAL A 174 -9.60 0.58 0.14
C VAL A 174 -10.11 0.01 1.46
N ASP A 175 -9.35 0.24 2.54
CA ASP A 175 -9.66 -0.22 3.89
C ASP A 175 -9.58 0.95 4.89
N PHE A 176 -10.48 0.95 5.88
CA PHE A 176 -10.49 1.95 6.97
C PHE A 176 -10.48 3.41 6.51
N ASN A 177 -11.10 3.71 5.38
CA ASN A 177 -11.08 4.98 4.68
C ASN A 177 -9.70 5.39 4.12
N GLY A 178 -8.75 4.49 4.01
CA GLY A 178 -7.50 4.69 3.28
C GLY A 178 -7.54 3.93 1.96
N GLY A 179 -7.02 4.53 0.88
CA GLY A 179 -6.90 3.90 -0.43
C GLY A 179 -5.44 3.89 -0.89
N ASN A 180 -4.89 2.71 -1.12
CA ASN A 180 -3.49 2.57 -1.49
C ASN A 180 -3.27 2.85 -2.98
N LEU A 181 -2.37 3.78 -3.30
CA LEU A 181 -2.05 4.13 -4.70
C LEU A 181 -1.01 3.17 -5.27
N THR A 182 -1.34 2.56 -6.40
CA THR A 182 -0.41 1.73 -7.17
C THR A 182 -0.17 2.39 -8.52
N VAL A 183 1.07 2.80 -8.78
CA VAL A 183 1.47 3.54 -9.98
C VAL A 183 2.41 2.71 -10.84
N TYR A 184 2.20 2.76 -12.13
CA TYR A 184 3.08 2.15 -13.13
C TYR A 184 3.21 3.07 -14.34
N THR A 185 4.43 3.16 -14.88
CA THR A 185 4.72 3.78 -16.17
C THR A 185 5.68 2.88 -16.94
N ASN A 186 5.31 2.53 -18.16
CA ASN A 186 6.15 1.76 -19.08
C ASN A 186 7.50 2.46 -19.25
N GLU A 187 8.59 1.71 -19.23
CA GLU A 187 9.97 2.23 -19.25
C GLU A 187 10.25 3.19 -20.40
N ASN A 188 9.72 2.91 -21.59
CA ASN A 188 9.90 3.77 -22.78
C ASN A 188 9.13 5.12 -22.67
N TYR A 189 8.29 5.28 -21.65
CA TYR A 189 7.46 6.47 -21.42
C TYR A 189 7.78 7.17 -20.10
N ARG A 190 8.83 6.73 -19.39
CA ARG A 190 9.30 7.37 -18.15
C ARG A 190 9.88 8.74 -18.42
N ASN A 191 10.04 9.54 -17.37
CA ASN A 191 10.57 10.92 -17.41
C ASN A 191 9.74 11.93 -18.22
N ARG A 192 8.49 11.57 -18.57
CA ARG A 192 7.53 12.45 -19.27
C ARG A 192 6.44 13.01 -18.34
N GLY A 193 6.57 12.80 -17.02
CA GLY A 193 5.57 13.26 -16.04
C GLY A 193 4.30 12.38 -15.95
N TYR A 194 4.17 11.31 -16.74
CA TYR A 194 2.93 10.51 -16.84
C TYR A 194 2.53 9.88 -15.49
N GLY A 195 3.49 9.32 -14.74
CA GLY A 195 3.21 8.78 -13.41
C GLY A 195 2.63 9.83 -12.46
N LYS A 196 3.10 11.09 -12.52
CA LYS A 196 2.57 12.20 -11.74
C LYS A 196 1.12 12.53 -12.15
N LEU A 197 0.84 12.62 -13.46
CA LEU A 197 -0.49 12.97 -13.97
C LEU A 197 -1.55 11.94 -13.58
N VAL A 198 -1.29 10.63 -13.77
CA VAL A 198 -2.24 9.58 -13.38
C VAL A 198 -2.43 9.51 -11.87
N SER A 199 -1.37 9.81 -11.09
CA SER A 199 -1.47 9.84 -9.63
C SER A 199 -2.33 11.01 -9.13
N ILE A 200 -2.23 12.20 -9.74
CA ILE A 200 -3.07 13.36 -9.40
C ILE A 200 -4.55 13.00 -9.59
N SER A 201 -4.92 12.32 -10.69
CA SER A 201 -6.31 11.89 -10.93
C SER A 201 -6.80 10.89 -9.88
N ALA A 202 -5.94 9.95 -9.47
CA ALA A 202 -6.26 8.99 -8.41
C ALA A 202 -6.38 9.67 -7.03
N ILE A 203 -5.51 10.64 -6.72
CA ILE A 203 -5.59 11.46 -5.51
C ILE A 203 -6.91 12.24 -5.49
N LYS A 204 -7.27 12.89 -6.60
CA LYS A 204 -8.54 13.59 -6.72
C LYS A 204 -9.72 12.67 -6.43
N TRP A 205 -9.73 11.48 -7.04
CA TRP A 205 -10.75 10.47 -6.79
C TRP A 205 -10.85 10.13 -5.30
N CYS A 206 -9.71 9.96 -4.60
CA CYS A 206 -9.71 9.69 -3.17
C CYS A 206 -10.44 10.80 -2.39
N TYR A 207 -10.12 12.08 -2.64
CA TYR A 207 -10.76 13.20 -1.95
C TYR A 207 -12.25 13.32 -2.29
N ASP A 208 -12.63 13.16 -3.56
CA ASP A 208 -14.04 13.19 -4.00
C ASP A 208 -14.87 12.09 -3.30
N ASN A 209 -14.25 10.97 -2.93
CA ASN A 209 -14.88 9.84 -2.26
C ASN A 209 -14.60 9.77 -0.74
N ARG A 210 -14.00 10.81 -0.14
CA ARG A 210 -13.64 10.88 1.28
C ARG A 210 -12.69 9.75 1.73
N ILE A 211 -11.82 9.31 0.83
CA ILE A 211 -10.78 8.32 1.06
C ILE A 211 -9.44 9.04 1.27
N ILE A 212 -8.67 8.60 2.26
CA ILE A 212 -7.31 9.12 2.49
C ILE A 212 -6.39 8.49 1.44
N PRO A 213 -5.71 9.26 0.59
CA PRO A 213 -4.73 8.70 -0.33
C PRO A 213 -3.52 8.19 0.45
N ILE A 214 -3.24 6.91 0.33
CA ILE A 214 -2.09 6.25 0.95
C ILE A 214 -1.08 5.88 -0.13
N TYR A 215 0.18 6.17 0.12
CA TYR A 215 1.29 5.70 -0.72
C TYR A 215 2.18 4.80 0.14
N TRP A 216 2.15 3.49 -0.14
CA TRP A 216 2.93 2.50 0.58
C TRP A 216 4.05 2.00 -0.31
N VAL A 217 5.31 2.23 0.08
CA VAL A 217 6.46 2.07 -0.79
C VAL A 217 7.66 1.49 -0.03
N ASP A 218 8.40 0.59 -0.68
CA ASP A 218 9.69 0.11 -0.19
C ASP A 218 10.70 1.27 -0.16
N GLU A 219 11.43 1.45 0.95
CA GLU A 219 12.44 2.53 1.08
C GLU A 219 13.49 2.49 -0.03
N LYS A 220 13.80 1.29 -0.53
CA LYS A 220 14.77 1.07 -1.61
C LYS A 220 14.27 1.45 -2.99
N ASN A 221 12.96 1.65 -3.15
CA ASN A 221 12.37 2.10 -4.42
C ASN A 221 12.47 3.64 -4.54
N ALA A 222 13.68 4.15 -4.72
CA ALA A 222 13.98 5.58 -4.77
C ALA A 222 13.11 6.34 -5.80
N THR A 223 12.82 5.73 -6.95
CA THR A 223 11.99 6.35 -7.99
C THR A 223 10.57 6.56 -7.50
N SER A 224 9.99 5.57 -6.83
CA SER A 224 8.63 5.64 -6.30
C SER A 224 8.55 6.60 -5.10
N VAL A 225 9.57 6.60 -4.23
CA VAL A 225 9.68 7.57 -3.12
C VAL A 225 9.76 9.00 -3.66
N ALA A 226 10.60 9.25 -4.67
CA ALA A 226 10.73 10.57 -5.30
C ALA A 226 9.41 11.04 -5.94
N LEU A 227 8.68 10.13 -6.61
CA LEU A 227 7.35 10.44 -7.16
C LEU A 227 6.38 10.86 -6.05
N ALA A 228 6.27 10.06 -4.99
CA ALA A 228 5.37 10.36 -3.86
C ALA A 228 5.73 11.70 -3.20
N THR A 229 7.00 11.95 -2.91
CA THR A 229 7.48 13.22 -2.34
C THR A 229 7.19 14.41 -3.28
N GLY A 230 7.42 14.23 -4.59
CA GLY A 230 7.11 15.25 -5.61
C GLY A 230 5.61 15.53 -5.81
N LEU A 231 4.74 14.64 -5.33
CA LEU A 231 3.29 14.81 -5.24
C LEU A 231 2.86 15.46 -3.91
N GLY A 232 3.79 15.67 -2.96
CA GLY A 232 3.53 16.28 -1.65
C GLY A 232 3.22 15.27 -0.54
N PHE A 233 3.36 13.96 -0.80
CA PHE A 233 3.23 12.95 0.26
C PHE A 233 4.34 13.08 1.28
N LYS A 234 4.00 12.90 2.55
CA LYS A 234 4.94 12.89 3.68
C LYS A 234 4.97 11.50 4.30
N ILE A 235 6.15 11.08 4.73
CA ILE A 235 6.30 9.85 5.51
C ILE A 235 5.61 10.04 6.86
N MET A 236 4.59 9.24 7.11
CA MET A 236 3.82 9.24 8.35
C MET A 236 4.24 8.10 9.26
N SER A 237 4.71 7.01 8.69
CA SER A 237 5.21 5.86 9.42
C SER A 237 6.31 5.15 8.63
N GLU A 238 7.35 4.73 9.34
CA GLU A 238 8.32 3.75 8.89
C GLU A 238 7.92 2.39 9.44
N GLU A 239 7.87 1.39 8.57
CA GLU A 239 7.38 0.06 8.91
C GLU A 239 8.44 -1.00 8.56
N ILE A 240 8.60 -2.01 9.42
CA ILE A 240 9.21 -3.27 8.98
C ILE A 240 8.08 -4.26 8.72
N VAL A 241 8.08 -4.82 7.53
CA VAL A 241 7.03 -5.73 7.08
C VAL A 241 7.63 -7.09 6.75
N VAL A 242 7.09 -8.13 7.38
CA VAL A 242 7.36 -9.52 7.01
C VAL A 242 6.21 -10.03 6.16
N GLY A 243 6.49 -10.43 4.94
CA GLY A 243 5.44 -10.85 4.02
C GLY A 243 5.86 -11.93 3.04
N THR A 244 4.85 -12.57 2.46
CA THR A 244 4.98 -13.58 1.39
C THR A 244 4.08 -13.24 0.22
N ASN A 245 4.48 -13.63 -0.97
CA ASN A 245 3.56 -13.66 -2.09
C ASN A 245 2.69 -14.93 -2.00
N SER A 246 1.40 -14.85 -2.40
CA SER A 246 0.63 -16.06 -2.64
C SER A 246 1.33 -16.90 -3.72
N GLN A 247 1.47 -18.18 -3.48
CA GLN A 247 1.89 -19.10 -4.57
C GLN A 247 0.86 -18.97 -5.68
N GLN A 248 1.34 -18.66 -6.89
CA GLN A 248 0.52 -18.66 -8.10
C GLN A 248 0.18 -20.07 -8.52
#